data_9486ed9ee175a6ad362f7edd31c4b778
#
_entry.id   9486ed9ee175a6ad362f7edd31c4b778
#
_cell.length_a   1.000
_cell.length_b   1.000
_cell.length_c   1.000
_cell.angle_alpha   90.00
_cell.angle_beta   90.00
_cell.angle_gamma   90.00
#
_symmetry.space_group_name_H-M   'P 1'
#
loop_
_entity.id
_entity.type
_entity.pdbx_description
1 polymer ?
#
loop_
_entity_poly.entity_id
_entity_poly.type
_entity_poly.pdbx_seq_one_letter_code
_entity_poly.pdbx_strand_id
1 'polypeptide(L)'
;MKREIYPNWLEELEDEDLSFIKNFLLASGSLKEMASIYNVTYPTVRLRLDKLIQKITMSETSESEPYIKLIKKIALNDKIDFDTAKLLINEYKKCNRKDYNK
;
A
#
# COMPACT_ATOMS: atom_id res chain seq x y z
N MET A 1 19.92 7.15 -14.74
CA MET A 1 20.72 7.03 -13.54
C MET A 1 20.10 6.05 -12.57
N LYS A 2 20.92 5.22 -12.00
CA LYS A 2 20.46 4.20 -11.12
C LYS A 2 20.37 4.70 -9.67
N ARG A 3 19.27 4.47 -9.03
CA ARG A 3 19.12 4.82 -7.64
C ARG A 3 19.30 3.56 -6.79
N GLU A 4 20.08 3.68 -5.77
CA GLU A 4 20.34 2.58 -4.90
C GLU A 4 19.40 2.51 -3.73
N ILE A 5 18.81 3.66 -3.37
CA ILE A 5 17.89 3.74 -2.26
C ILE A 5 16.58 4.29 -2.74
N TYR A 6 15.53 3.55 -2.49
CA TYR A 6 14.17 3.97 -2.83
C TYR A 6 13.37 4.12 -1.56
N PRO A 7 12.35 4.98 -1.56
CA PRO A 7 11.42 5.02 -0.42
C PRO A 7 10.79 3.65 -0.22
N ASN A 8 10.48 3.33 1.03
CA ASN A 8 9.91 2.03 1.33
C ASN A 8 8.64 1.77 0.55
N TRP A 9 7.79 2.78 0.41
CA TRP A 9 6.53 2.58 -0.29
C TRP A 9 6.74 2.23 -1.75
N LEU A 10 7.81 2.73 -2.35
CA LEU A 10 8.09 2.47 -3.76
C LEU A 10 8.55 1.04 -3.97
N GLU A 11 9.35 0.53 -3.04
CA GLU A 11 9.90 -0.82 -3.18
C GLU A 11 8.82 -1.89 -3.10
N GLU A 12 7.72 -1.58 -2.44
CA GLU A 12 6.65 -2.57 -2.29
C GLU A 12 5.71 -2.62 -3.47
N LEU A 13 5.88 -1.73 -4.44
CA LEU A 13 4.99 -1.67 -5.58
C LEU A 13 5.49 -2.56 -6.71
N GLU A 14 4.53 -3.17 -7.41
CA GLU A 14 4.84 -4.00 -8.55
C GLU A 14 4.84 -3.16 -9.83
N ASP A 15 5.30 -3.77 -10.92
CA ASP A 15 5.36 -3.06 -12.18
C ASP A 15 4.00 -2.52 -12.59
N GLU A 16 2.94 -3.29 -12.34
CA GLU A 16 1.60 -2.84 -12.67
C GLU A 16 1.20 -1.61 -11.88
N ASP A 17 1.61 -1.57 -10.62
CA ASP A 17 1.32 -0.41 -9.78
C ASP A 17 2.03 0.82 -10.30
N LEU A 18 3.28 0.65 -10.70
CA LEU A 18 4.05 1.77 -11.22
C LEU A 18 3.46 2.29 -12.53
N SER A 19 3.00 1.38 -13.38
CA SER A 19 2.34 1.78 -14.62
C SER A 19 1.06 2.55 -14.34
N PHE A 20 0.31 2.11 -13.34
CA PHE A 20 -0.91 2.79 -12.95
C PHE A 20 -0.62 4.22 -12.49
N ILE A 21 0.40 4.37 -11.66
CA ILE A 21 0.80 5.69 -11.17
C ILE A 21 1.20 6.59 -12.33
N LYS A 22 1.99 6.05 -13.23
CA LYS A 22 2.43 6.83 -14.39
C LYS A 22 1.25 7.31 -15.22
N ASN A 23 0.34 6.40 -15.52
CA ASN A 23 -0.84 6.75 -16.31
C ASN A 23 -1.73 7.74 -15.59
N PHE A 24 -1.82 7.60 -14.25
CA PHE A 24 -2.60 8.52 -13.46
C PHE A 24 -2.05 9.94 -13.57
N LEU A 25 -0.74 10.06 -13.51
CA LEU A 25 -0.10 11.36 -13.67
C LEU A 25 -0.30 11.92 -15.08
N LEU A 26 -0.16 11.08 -16.08
CA LEU A 26 -0.35 11.52 -17.46
C LEU A 26 -1.78 11.91 -17.74
N ALA A 27 -2.73 11.33 -17.01
CA ALA A 27 -4.14 11.69 -17.13
C ALA A 27 -4.49 12.86 -16.22
N SER A 28 -3.50 13.49 -15.62
CA SER A 28 -3.69 14.63 -14.73
C SER A 28 -4.65 14.29 -13.58
N GLY A 29 -4.61 13.06 -13.12
CA GLY A 29 -5.43 12.63 -11.99
C GLY A 29 -6.87 12.33 -12.34
N SER A 30 -7.22 12.24 -13.61
CA SER A 30 -8.58 11.98 -14.03
C SER A 30 -8.88 10.49 -14.03
N LEU A 31 -9.70 10.04 -13.08
CA LEU A 31 -10.08 8.64 -13.02
C LEU A 31 -11.00 8.27 -14.18
N LYS A 32 -11.76 9.24 -14.68
CA LYS A 32 -12.60 9.01 -15.84
C LYS A 32 -11.72 8.66 -17.05
N GLU A 33 -10.66 9.41 -17.23
CA GLU A 33 -9.77 9.15 -18.33
C GLU A 33 -9.03 7.84 -18.14
N MET A 34 -8.66 7.54 -16.90
CA MET A 34 -8.04 6.26 -16.59
C MET A 34 -8.95 5.09 -16.95
N ALA A 35 -10.24 5.23 -16.67
CA ALA A 35 -11.20 4.19 -17.01
C ALA A 35 -11.20 3.94 -18.51
N SER A 36 -11.12 4.99 -19.30
CA SER A 36 -11.03 4.87 -20.76
C SER A 36 -9.74 4.17 -21.17
N ILE A 37 -8.64 4.60 -20.59
CA ILE A 37 -7.33 4.03 -20.95
C ILE A 37 -7.31 2.54 -20.70
N TYR A 38 -7.84 2.11 -19.56
CA TYR A 38 -7.83 0.70 -19.19
C TYR A 38 -9.06 -0.06 -19.67
N ASN A 39 -9.97 0.63 -20.33
CA ASN A 39 -11.19 0.01 -20.85
C ASN A 39 -11.97 -0.71 -19.76
N VAL A 40 -12.16 -0.03 -18.65
CA VAL A 40 -12.92 -0.55 -17.52
C VAL A 40 -13.85 0.55 -17.01
N THR A 41 -14.67 0.20 -16.01
CA THR A 41 -15.59 1.18 -15.45
C THR A 41 -14.90 2.07 -14.44
N TYR A 42 -15.51 3.23 -14.17
CA TYR A 42 -14.99 4.15 -13.19
C TYR A 42 -14.85 3.49 -11.80
N PRO A 43 -15.87 2.79 -11.30
CA PRO A 43 -15.71 2.13 -10.00
C PRO A 43 -14.54 1.16 -9.95
N THR A 44 -14.24 0.50 -11.04
CA THR A 44 -13.11 -0.43 -11.09
C THR A 44 -11.80 0.31 -10.92
N VAL A 45 -11.64 1.44 -11.62
CA VAL A 45 -10.44 2.25 -11.49
C VAL A 45 -10.33 2.81 -10.07
N ARG A 46 -11.45 3.27 -9.53
CA ARG A 46 -11.47 3.84 -8.20
C ARG A 46 -11.02 2.81 -7.16
N LEU A 47 -11.52 1.59 -7.31
CA LEU A 47 -11.13 0.52 -6.41
C LEU A 47 -9.64 0.25 -6.51
N ARG A 48 -9.10 0.25 -7.72
CA ARG A 48 -7.68 0.03 -7.92
C ARG A 48 -6.86 1.13 -7.26
N LEU A 49 -7.31 2.36 -7.40
CA LEU A 49 -6.62 3.48 -6.78
C LEU A 49 -6.65 3.37 -5.26
N ASP A 50 -7.80 3.00 -4.70
CA ASP A 50 -7.91 2.86 -3.26
C ASP A 50 -6.97 1.78 -2.73
N LYS A 51 -6.86 0.67 -3.44
CA LYS A 51 -5.95 -0.39 -3.04
C LYS A 51 -4.50 0.07 -3.09
N LEU A 52 -4.16 0.84 -4.11
CA LEU A 52 -2.82 1.36 -4.23
C LEU A 52 -2.49 2.32 -3.11
N ILE A 53 -3.44 3.17 -2.75
CA ILE A 53 -3.26 4.10 -1.63
C ILE A 53 -3.01 3.32 -0.34
N GLN A 54 -3.75 2.23 -0.14
CA GLN A 54 -3.57 1.42 1.05
C GLN A 54 -2.19 0.76 1.08
N LYS A 55 -1.72 0.29 -0.07
CA LYS A 55 -0.37 -0.27 -0.16
C LYS A 55 0.67 0.76 0.26
N ILE A 56 0.56 1.95 -0.30
CA ILE A 56 1.53 3.00 -0.01
C ILE A 56 1.47 3.39 1.46
N THR A 57 0.29 3.59 1.98
CA THR A 57 0.11 3.99 3.36
C THR A 57 0.71 2.96 4.32
N MET A 58 0.46 1.69 4.03
CA MET A 58 0.98 0.63 4.90
C MET A 58 2.50 0.54 4.81
N SER A 59 3.05 0.70 3.61
CA SER A 59 4.49 0.58 3.41
C SER A 59 5.26 1.77 3.97
N GLU A 60 4.59 2.90 4.15
CA GLU A 60 5.26 4.10 4.64
C GLU A 60 5.57 4.04 6.12
N THR A 61 4.83 3.23 6.86
CA THR A 61 5.13 3.10 8.27
C THR A 61 6.53 2.50 8.43
N SER A 62 7.38 3.20 9.16
CA SER A 62 8.75 2.77 9.32
C SER A 62 8.88 1.85 10.52
N GLU A 63 8.13 0.76 10.48
CA GLU A 63 8.20 -0.24 11.55
C GLU A 63 9.23 -1.28 11.17
N SER A 64 10.17 -1.52 12.08
CA SER A 64 11.22 -2.49 11.84
C SER A 64 10.99 -3.80 12.58
N GLU A 65 9.91 -3.89 13.36
CA GLU A 65 9.59 -5.11 14.08
C GLU A 65 9.33 -6.24 13.10
N PRO A 66 9.96 -7.40 13.30
CA PRO A 66 9.76 -8.51 12.37
C PRO A 66 8.30 -8.94 12.26
N TYR A 67 7.57 -8.91 13.37
CA TYR A 67 6.18 -9.32 13.36
C TYR A 67 5.33 -8.37 12.52
N ILE A 68 5.57 -7.08 12.66
CA ILE A 68 4.84 -6.08 11.88
C ILE A 68 5.19 -6.21 10.40
N LYS A 69 6.46 -6.46 10.09
CA LYS A 69 6.86 -6.68 8.72
C LYS A 69 6.15 -7.88 8.12
N LEU A 70 6.00 -8.93 8.91
CA LEU A 70 5.30 -10.12 8.44
C LEU A 70 3.85 -9.82 8.11
N ILE A 71 3.16 -9.10 9.02
CA ILE A 71 1.76 -8.76 8.79
C ILE A 71 1.61 -7.93 7.52
N LYS A 72 2.49 -6.96 7.34
CA LYS A 72 2.44 -6.12 6.15
C LYS A 72 2.65 -6.93 4.87
N LYS A 73 3.59 -7.86 4.92
CA LYS A 73 3.86 -8.70 3.77
C LYS A 73 2.66 -9.55 3.41
N ILE A 74 2.00 -10.11 4.43
CA ILE A 74 0.83 -10.94 4.20
C ILE A 74 -0.29 -10.12 3.58
N ALA A 75 -0.49 -8.90 4.06
CA ALA A 75 -1.52 -8.01 3.51
C ALA A 75 -1.21 -7.61 2.09
N LEU A 76 0.06 -7.31 1.78
CA LEU A 76 0.46 -6.91 0.44
C LEU A 76 0.32 -8.03 -0.55
N ASN A 77 0.32 -9.27 -0.08
CA ASN A 77 0.11 -10.44 -0.94
C ASN A 77 -1.36 -10.85 -0.97
N ASP A 78 -2.24 -10.00 -0.48
CA ASP A 78 -3.69 -10.22 -0.52
C ASP A 78 -4.14 -11.44 0.28
N LYS A 79 -3.34 -11.88 1.24
CA LYS A 79 -3.72 -13.00 2.10
C LYS A 79 -4.68 -12.57 3.20
N ILE A 80 -4.57 -11.32 3.64
CA ILE A 80 -5.53 -10.71 4.56
C ILE A 80 -5.81 -9.32 4.05
N ASP A 81 -6.95 -8.75 4.45
CA ASP A 81 -7.26 -7.40 4.00
C ASP A 81 -6.48 -6.38 4.85
N PHE A 82 -6.44 -5.15 4.35
CA PHE A 82 -5.65 -4.11 4.99
C PHE A 82 -6.23 -3.70 6.34
N ASP A 83 -7.54 -3.75 6.49
CA ASP A 83 -8.16 -3.41 7.75
C ASP A 83 -7.79 -4.42 8.83
N THR A 84 -7.77 -5.69 8.47
CA THR A 84 -7.35 -6.74 9.39
C THR A 84 -5.88 -6.56 9.76
N ALA A 85 -5.05 -6.24 8.78
CA ALA A 85 -3.63 -6.03 9.05
C ALA A 85 -3.43 -4.87 10.02
N LYS A 86 -4.16 -3.77 9.83
CA LYS A 86 -4.07 -2.63 10.74
C LYS A 86 -4.47 -3.01 12.15
N LEU A 87 -5.53 -3.80 12.27
CA LEU A 87 -5.98 -4.24 13.57
C LEU A 87 -4.90 -5.06 14.27
N LEU A 88 -4.31 -6.00 13.54
CA LEU A 88 -3.27 -6.85 14.11
C LEU A 88 -2.05 -6.04 14.54
N ILE A 89 -1.64 -5.09 13.72
CA ILE A 89 -0.50 -4.25 14.05
C ILE A 89 -0.78 -3.41 15.29
N ASN A 90 -1.99 -2.83 15.35
CA ASN A 90 -2.35 -2.01 16.49
C ASN A 90 -2.39 -2.81 17.78
N GLU A 91 -2.91 -4.03 17.73
CA GLU A 91 -2.96 -4.86 18.91
C GLU A 91 -1.57 -5.28 19.35
N TYR A 92 -0.70 -5.57 18.39
CA TYR A 92 0.68 -5.91 18.70
C TYR A 92 1.39 -4.74 19.39
N LYS A 93 1.19 -3.55 18.88
CA LYS A 93 1.81 -2.36 19.45
C LYS A 93 1.29 -2.09 20.85
N LYS A 94 -0.01 -2.33 21.06
CA LYS A 94 -0.58 -2.15 22.39
C LYS A 94 0.05 -3.09 23.40
N CYS A 95 0.22 -4.34 23.01
CA CYS A 95 0.82 -5.31 23.91
C CYS A 95 2.24 -4.90 24.29
N ASN A 96 3.02 -4.49 23.29
CA ASN A 96 4.40 -4.07 23.56
C ASN A 96 4.45 -2.83 24.41
N ARG A 97 3.55 -1.89 24.14
CA ARG A 97 3.53 -0.64 24.90
C ARG A 97 3.22 -0.88 26.35
N LYS A 98 2.32 -1.85 26.62
CA LYS A 98 1.99 -2.20 27.98
C LYS A 98 3.19 -2.68 28.76
N ASP A 99 4.05 -3.41 28.09
CA ASP A 99 5.26 -3.92 28.72
C ASP A 99 6.18 -2.79 29.18
N TYR A 100 6.16 -1.70 28.46
CA TYR A 100 7.01 -0.56 28.79
C TYR A 100 6.41 0.33 29.85
N ASN A 101 5.12 0.25 30.05
CA ASN A 101 4.42 1.15 30.93
C ASN A 101 4.22 0.60 32.33
N LYS A 102 5.06 -0.26 32.71
CA LYS A 102 4.96 -0.83 34.07
C LYS A 102 5.41 0.08 35.16
#